data_9ce0941b3324e3cab5abc54c6f33eb5b
#
_entry.id   9ce0941b3324e3cab5abc54c6f33eb5b
#
_cell.length_a   1.000
_cell.length_b   1.000
_cell.length_c   1.000
_cell.angle_alpha   90.00
_cell.angle_beta   90.00
_cell.angle_gamma   90.00
#
_symmetry.space_group_name_H-M   'P 1'
#
loop_
_entity.id
_entity.type
_entity.pdbx_description
1 polymer ?
#
loop_
_entity_poly.entity_id
_entity_poly.type
_entity_poly.pdbx_seq_one_letter_code
_entity_poly.pdbx_strand_id
1 'polypeptide(L)'
;MVKTIFFDVDGTLVSHKTDSVPESTRKALKLLHENGYKLVLATGRDMSQLKKLPVKDLKFDGYLTMNGQLCLDGDGKEIFGNPIDEKDTEKMVQLIKEKTVPINTIGKKGPYINFVTDEVVAAQKAVSSKVAPIGEYHGE
;
A
#
# COMPACT_ATOMS: atom_id res chain seq x y z
N MET A 1 -18.91 7.73 22.22
CA MET A 1 -18.83 6.53 21.34
C MET A 1 -17.83 6.83 20.25
N VAL A 2 -16.71 6.08 20.15
CA VAL A 2 -15.75 6.25 19.06
C VAL A 2 -16.39 5.71 17.77
N LYS A 3 -16.44 6.52 16.74
CA LYS A 3 -17.00 6.16 15.44
C LYS A 3 -15.85 6.15 14.43
N THR A 4 -15.37 4.96 14.09
CA THR A 4 -14.31 4.78 13.09
C THR A 4 -14.86 3.98 11.92
N ILE A 5 -14.57 4.45 10.72
CA ILE A 5 -14.97 3.79 9.47
C ILE A 5 -13.72 3.46 8.68
N PHE A 6 -13.61 2.21 8.26
CA PHE A 6 -12.52 1.71 7.44
C PHE A 6 -12.98 1.64 5.99
N PHE A 7 -12.14 2.12 5.07
CA PHE A 7 -12.40 2.13 3.64
C PHE A 7 -11.29 1.40 2.90
N ASP A 8 -11.68 0.50 2.04
CA ASP A 8 -10.79 -0.02 1.02
C ASP A 8 -10.65 0.98 -0.14
N VAL A 9 -9.59 0.85 -0.92
CA VAL A 9 -9.26 1.78 -2.01
C VAL A 9 -9.80 1.29 -3.34
N ASP A 10 -9.35 0.10 -3.77
CA ASP A 10 -9.55 -0.39 -5.13
C ASP A 10 -10.95 -0.97 -5.32
N GLY A 11 -11.77 -0.33 -6.16
CA GLY A 11 -13.17 -0.71 -6.35
C GLY A 11 -14.12 -0.20 -5.27
N THR A 12 -13.62 0.46 -4.21
CA THR A 12 -14.41 1.07 -3.14
C THR A 12 -14.37 2.59 -3.24
N LEU A 13 -13.22 3.21 -2.95
CA LEU A 13 -13.06 4.67 -3.08
C LEU A 13 -12.66 5.06 -4.50
N VAL A 14 -11.83 4.27 -5.16
CA VAL A 14 -11.39 4.47 -6.55
C VAL A 14 -12.16 3.53 -7.45
N SER A 15 -12.89 4.09 -8.41
CA SER A 15 -13.65 3.31 -9.38
C SER A 15 -12.72 2.66 -10.40
N HIS A 16 -12.84 1.35 -10.61
CA HIS A 16 -12.13 0.63 -11.68
C HIS A 16 -12.51 1.08 -13.10
N LYS A 17 -13.62 1.82 -13.27
CA LYS A 17 -14.07 2.31 -14.58
C LYS A 17 -13.48 3.67 -14.95
N THR A 18 -13.19 4.50 -13.95
CA THR A 18 -12.81 5.92 -14.18
C THR A 18 -11.47 6.28 -13.56
N ASP A 19 -10.84 5.35 -12.84
CA ASP A 19 -9.59 5.55 -12.08
C ASP A 19 -9.62 6.84 -11.24
N SER A 20 -10.79 7.16 -10.69
CA SER A 20 -11.02 8.38 -9.93
C SER A 20 -11.90 8.14 -8.71
N VAL A 21 -11.83 9.07 -7.75
CA VAL A 21 -12.76 9.13 -6.62
C VAL A 21 -13.94 10.00 -7.03
N PRO A 22 -15.18 9.46 -7.06
CA PRO A 22 -16.37 10.24 -7.41
C PRO A 22 -16.59 11.44 -6.49
N GLU A 23 -17.13 12.52 -7.04
CA GLU A 23 -17.39 13.74 -6.27
C GLU A 23 -18.39 13.50 -5.11
N SER A 24 -19.36 12.63 -5.31
CA SER A 24 -20.28 12.20 -4.25
C SER A 24 -19.56 11.53 -3.08
N THR A 25 -18.55 10.70 -3.35
CA THR A 25 -17.70 10.06 -2.34
C THR A 25 -16.88 11.10 -1.59
N ARG A 26 -16.26 12.07 -2.29
CA ARG A 26 -15.52 13.17 -1.64
C ARG A 26 -16.41 13.96 -0.69
N LYS A 27 -17.63 14.31 -1.10
CA LYS A 27 -18.62 14.99 -0.26
C LYS A 27 -19.02 14.15 0.95
N ALA A 28 -19.26 12.85 0.77
CA ALA A 28 -19.62 11.95 1.86
C ALA A 28 -18.50 11.84 2.91
N LEU A 29 -17.24 11.68 2.50
CA LEU A 29 -16.09 11.62 3.41
C LEU A 29 -15.96 12.93 4.21
N LYS A 30 -16.14 14.09 3.56
CA LYS A 30 -16.12 15.39 4.24
C LYS A 30 -17.22 15.48 5.30
N LEU A 31 -18.45 15.10 4.97
CA LEU A 31 -19.57 15.10 5.91
C LEU A 31 -19.35 14.14 7.09
N LEU A 32 -18.73 12.99 6.86
CA LEU A 32 -18.36 12.06 7.93
C LEU A 32 -17.38 12.71 8.92
N HIS A 33 -16.32 13.36 8.43
CA HIS A 33 -15.39 14.11 9.28
C HIS A 33 -16.09 15.22 10.08
N GLU A 34 -16.96 16.02 9.44
CA GLU A 34 -17.73 17.10 10.08
C GLU A 34 -18.65 16.56 11.18
N ASN A 35 -19.11 15.30 11.05
CA ASN A 35 -19.91 14.62 12.07
C ASN A 35 -19.08 13.81 13.10
N GLY A 36 -17.76 14.03 13.12
CA GLY A 36 -16.87 13.48 14.15
C GLY A 36 -16.50 12.00 13.95
N TYR A 37 -16.66 11.44 12.74
CA TYR A 37 -16.17 10.12 12.42
C TYR A 37 -14.68 10.16 12.12
N LYS A 38 -13.96 9.11 12.57
CA LYS A 38 -12.59 8.82 12.18
C LYS A 38 -12.59 7.97 10.92
N LEU A 39 -11.83 8.39 9.92
CA LEU A 39 -11.74 7.70 8.63
C LEU A 39 -10.37 7.06 8.47
N VAL A 40 -10.34 5.76 8.21
CA VAL A 40 -9.10 4.99 8.07
C VAL A 40 -9.09 4.29 6.72
N LEU A 41 -7.98 4.41 5.98
CA LEU A 41 -7.75 3.56 4.81
C LEU A 41 -7.27 2.17 5.24
N ALA A 42 -7.82 1.11 4.63
CA ALA A 42 -7.40 -0.27 4.83
C ALA A 42 -7.17 -0.92 3.46
N THR A 43 -5.91 -1.23 3.11
CA THR A 43 -5.54 -1.66 1.77
C THR A 43 -4.32 -2.58 1.76
N GLY A 44 -4.19 -3.40 0.72
CA GLY A 44 -2.97 -4.16 0.45
C GLY A 44 -1.80 -3.32 -0.10
N ARG A 45 -2.07 -2.08 -0.52
CA ARG A 45 -1.06 -1.18 -1.08
C ARG A 45 -0.16 -0.60 0.00
N ASP A 46 1.08 -0.26 -0.37
CA ASP A 46 2.00 0.53 0.44
C ASP A 46 1.77 2.04 0.27
N MET A 47 2.35 2.85 1.17
CA MET A 47 2.19 4.31 1.15
C MET A 47 2.75 4.97 -0.12
N SER A 48 3.77 4.40 -0.75
CA SER A 48 4.35 4.96 -1.98
C SER A 48 3.40 4.80 -3.17
N GLN A 49 2.59 3.75 -3.16
CA GLN A 49 1.53 3.52 -4.13
C GLN A 49 0.34 4.44 -3.86
N LEU A 50 -0.10 4.57 -2.60
CA LEU A 50 -1.22 5.45 -2.22
C LEU A 50 -0.99 6.91 -2.62
N LYS A 51 0.24 7.41 -2.49
CA LYS A 51 0.63 8.77 -2.89
C LYS A 51 0.50 9.03 -4.40
N LYS A 52 0.33 7.99 -5.22
CA LYS A 52 0.16 8.10 -6.67
C LYS A 52 -1.30 7.94 -7.11
N LEU A 53 -2.18 7.57 -6.20
CA LEU A 53 -3.60 7.34 -6.47
C LEU A 53 -4.44 8.59 -6.22
N PRO A 54 -5.66 8.67 -6.79
CA PRO A 54 -6.60 9.77 -6.57
C PRO A 54 -7.03 9.99 -5.12
N VAL A 55 -6.76 9.03 -4.23
CA VAL A 55 -7.02 9.15 -2.78
C VAL A 55 -5.99 10.02 -2.04
N LYS A 56 -4.85 10.35 -2.67
CA LYS A 56 -3.78 11.15 -2.06
C LYS A 56 -4.24 12.52 -1.57
N ASP A 57 -5.29 13.08 -2.20
CA ASP A 57 -5.84 14.40 -1.89
C ASP A 57 -6.96 14.33 -0.84
N LEU A 58 -7.27 13.14 -0.33
CA LEU A 58 -8.25 12.93 0.72
C LEU A 58 -7.56 12.87 2.08
N LYS A 59 -8.26 13.37 3.10
CA LYS A 59 -7.77 13.34 4.48
C LYS A 59 -8.28 12.08 5.18
N PHE A 60 -7.35 11.33 5.77
CA PHE A 60 -7.65 10.19 6.64
C PHE A 60 -6.98 10.37 8.00
N ASP A 61 -7.57 9.78 9.04
CA ASP A 61 -7.06 9.80 10.40
C ASP A 61 -6.06 8.65 10.66
N GLY A 62 -5.97 7.70 9.73
CA GLY A 62 -5.00 6.60 9.80
C GLY A 62 -5.00 5.74 8.55
N TYR A 63 -4.00 4.86 8.48
CA TYR A 63 -3.78 3.99 7.34
C TYR A 63 -3.40 2.59 7.83
N LEU A 64 -4.12 1.57 7.35
CA LEU A 64 -3.75 0.17 7.44
C LEU A 64 -3.25 -0.24 6.07
N THR A 65 -1.95 -0.33 5.90
CA THR A 65 -1.30 -0.64 4.62
C THR A 65 -0.75 -2.06 4.63
N MET A 66 -0.44 -2.60 3.43
CA MET A 66 0.16 -3.92 3.28
C MET A 66 -0.65 -5.01 4.01
N ASN A 67 -1.99 -4.97 3.86
CA ASN A 67 -2.93 -5.88 4.52
C ASN A 67 -2.84 -5.86 6.06
N GLY A 68 -2.54 -4.68 6.65
CA GLY A 68 -2.43 -4.50 8.10
C GLY A 68 -1.04 -4.78 8.68
N GLN A 69 -0.04 -5.10 7.85
CA GLN A 69 1.34 -5.27 8.34
C GLN A 69 1.97 -3.96 8.79
N LEU A 70 1.50 -2.82 8.27
CA LEU A 70 1.95 -1.49 8.69
C LEU A 70 0.76 -0.59 8.93
N CYS A 71 0.62 -0.10 10.16
CA CYS A 71 -0.41 0.83 10.59
C CYS A 71 0.21 2.18 10.90
N LEU A 72 -0.35 3.24 10.30
CA LEU A 72 0.13 4.61 10.45
C LEU A 72 -1.00 5.50 10.97
N ASP A 73 -0.65 6.57 11.68
CA ASP A 73 -1.59 7.65 11.99
C ASP A 73 -1.85 8.56 10.77
N GLY A 74 -2.68 9.59 10.95
CA GLY A 74 -3.05 10.52 9.88
C GLY A 74 -1.86 11.34 9.34
N ASP A 75 -0.80 11.47 10.09
CA ASP A 75 0.43 12.16 9.71
C ASP A 75 1.47 11.21 9.06
N GLY A 76 1.13 9.93 8.99
CA GLY A 76 1.99 8.90 8.40
C GLY A 76 3.05 8.35 9.37
N LYS A 77 2.93 8.60 10.67
CA LYS A 77 3.80 8.04 11.70
C LYS A 77 3.35 6.61 12.02
N GLU A 78 4.30 5.72 12.14
CA GLU A 78 4.07 4.32 12.50
C GLU A 78 3.44 4.19 13.89
N ILE A 79 2.28 3.50 13.97
CA ILE A 79 1.60 3.11 15.20
C ILE A 79 1.92 1.65 15.51
N PHE A 80 1.95 0.81 14.47
CA PHE A 80 2.18 -0.62 14.58
C PHE A 80 2.83 -1.14 13.30
N GLY A 81 3.78 -2.04 13.45
CA GLY A 81 4.41 -2.77 12.34
C GLY A 81 4.58 -4.24 12.69
N ASN A 82 4.28 -5.11 11.73
CA ASN A 82 4.52 -6.55 11.83
C ASN A 82 5.37 -7.01 10.64
N PRO A 83 6.68 -6.74 10.65
CA PRO A 83 7.58 -7.16 9.58
C PRO A 83 7.75 -8.68 9.56
N ILE A 84 8.26 -9.20 8.44
CA ILE A 84 8.74 -10.60 8.35
C ILE A 84 9.84 -10.78 9.39
N ASP A 85 9.86 -11.91 10.08
CA ASP A 85 10.87 -12.16 11.10
C ASP A 85 12.29 -12.24 10.50
N GLU A 86 13.29 -12.00 11.32
CA GLU A 86 14.70 -11.90 10.89
C GLU A 86 15.19 -13.18 10.23
N LYS A 87 14.83 -14.36 10.77
CA LYS A 87 15.25 -15.66 10.25
C LYS A 87 14.70 -15.95 8.86
N ASP A 88 13.44 -15.55 8.60
CA ASP A 88 12.83 -15.72 7.27
C ASP A 88 13.32 -14.63 6.31
N THR A 89 13.61 -13.43 6.81
CA THR A 89 14.26 -12.38 6.04
C THR A 89 15.65 -12.81 5.55
N GLU A 90 16.46 -13.47 6.36
CA GLU A 90 17.77 -14.01 5.96
C GLU A 90 17.66 -15.00 4.79
N LYS A 91 16.70 -15.92 4.85
CA LYS A 91 16.43 -16.86 3.75
C LYS A 91 15.99 -16.14 2.47
N MET A 92 15.11 -15.14 2.61
CA MET A 92 14.67 -14.30 1.48
C MET A 92 15.84 -13.56 0.84
N VAL A 93 16.73 -12.98 1.63
CA VAL A 93 17.95 -12.29 1.15
C VAL A 93 18.84 -13.25 0.37
N GLN A 94 18.99 -14.48 0.82
CA GLN A 94 19.76 -15.50 0.08
C GLN A 94 19.13 -15.76 -1.29
N LEU A 95 17.82 -16.04 -1.37
CA LEU A 95 17.09 -16.24 -2.64
C LEU A 95 17.18 -15.03 -3.57
N ILE A 96 17.14 -13.81 -3.02
CA ILE A 96 17.33 -12.57 -3.78
C ILE A 96 18.70 -12.52 -4.43
N LYS A 97 19.76 -12.86 -3.68
CA LYS A 97 21.15 -12.90 -4.18
C LYS A 97 21.37 -13.97 -5.23
N GLU A 98 20.79 -15.14 -5.04
CA GLU A 98 20.88 -16.27 -5.98
C GLU A 98 20.15 -16.01 -7.30
N LYS A 99 19.22 -15.04 -7.34
CA LYS A 99 18.41 -14.68 -8.52
C LYS A 99 17.66 -15.88 -9.14
N THR A 100 17.24 -16.84 -8.32
CA THR A 100 16.53 -18.03 -8.78
C THR A 100 15.09 -17.74 -9.17
N VAL A 101 14.45 -16.77 -8.46
CA VAL A 101 13.09 -16.31 -8.71
C VAL A 101 13.00 -14.79 -8.57
N PRO A 102 12.09 -14.12 -9.32
CA PRO A 102 11.81 -12.70 -9.09
C PRO A 102 11.12 -12.52 -7.73
N ILE A 103 11.69 -11.71 -6.87
CA ILE A 103 11.16 -11.43 -5.53
C ILE A 103 10.94 -9.92 -5.41
N ASN A 104 9.69 -9.52 -5.19
CA ASN A 104 9.33 -8.15 -4.88
C ASN A 104 9.27 -7.98 -3.35
N THR A 105 10.13 -7.13 -2.81
CA THR A 105 10.16 -6.78 -1.38
C THR A 105 9.64 -5.37 -1.17
N ILE A 106 8.94 -5.14 -0.07
CA ILE A 106 8.46 -3.82 0.31
C ILE A 106 9.09 -3.47 1.66
N GLY A 107 10.04 -2.54 1.64
CA GLY A 107 10.67 -2.00 2.83
C GLY A 107 10.17 -0.58 3.15
N LYS A 108 10.74 0.05 4.17
CA LYS A 108 10.39 1.43 4.59
C LYS A 108 10.59 2.46 3.49
N LYS A 109 11.51 2.23 2.56
CA LYS A 109 11.81 3.12 1.42
C LYS A 109 10.95 2.85 0.19
N GLY A 110 10.14 1.78 0.20
CA GLY A 110 9.23 1.39 -0.87
C GLY A 110 9.50 -0.01 -1.44
N PRO A 111 8.87 -0.36 -2.57
CA PRO A 111 9.03 -1.66 -3.20
C PRO A 111 10.31 -1.73 -4.04
N TYR A 112 10.97 -2.89 -4.02
CA TYR A 112 12.10 -3.26 -4.87
C TYR A 112 11.93 -4.67 -5.40
N ILE A 113 12.43 -4.93 -6.60
CA ILE A 113 12.50 -6.27 -7.17
C ILE A 113 13.97 -6.61 -7.52
N ASN A 114 14.37 -7.85 -7.29
CA ASN A 114 15.77 -8.27 -7.53
C ASN A 114 16.11 -8.38 -9.02
N PHE A 115 15.17 -8.81 -9.86
CA PHE A 115 15.25 -8.79 -11.32
C PHE A 115 13.85 -8.91 -11.93
N VAL A 116 13.72 -8.61 -13.21
CA VAL A 116 12.45 -8.57 -13.95
C VAL A 116 12.48 -9.58 -15.07
N THR A 117 11.38 -10.33 -15.23
CA THR A 117 11.13 -11.23 -16.36
C THR A 117 9.89 -10.80 -17.12
N ASP A 118 9.64 -11.36 -18.31
CA ASP A 118 8.43 -11.06 -19.09
C ASP A 118 7.16 -11.46 -18.35
N GLU A 119 7.21 -12.54 -17.55
CA GLU A 119 6.08 -12.97 -16.70
C GLU A 119 5.78 -11.95 -15.61
N VAL A 120 6.81 -11.35 -14.98
CA VAL A 120 6.63 -10.26 -14.01
C VAL A 120 5.95 -9.07 -14.65
N VAL A 121 6.40 -8.68 -15.85
CA VAL A 121 5.79 -7.56 -16.60
C VAL A 121 4.34 -7.86 -16.93
N ALA A 122 4.04 -9.07 -17.41
CA ALA A 122 2.68 -9.50 -17.73
C ALA A 122 1.77 -9.52 -16.50
N ALA A 123 2.24 -10.06 -15.37
CA ALA A 123 1.50 -10.12 -14.12
C ALA A 123 1.20 -8.71 -13.58
N GLN A 124 2.18 -7.82 -13.56
CA GLN A 124 2.00 -6.45 -13.10
C GLN A 124 1.01 -5.67 -13.99
N LYS A 125 1.07 -5.87 -15.30
CA LYS A 125 0.12 -5.29 -16.25
C LYS A 125 -1.32 -5.78 -16.01
N ALA A 126 -1.48 -7.07 -15.70
CA ALA A 126 -2.80 -7.66 -15.45
C ALA A 126 -3.50 -7.03 -14.21
N VAL A 127 -2.74 -6.58 -13.22
CA VAL A 127 -3.27 -5.91 -12.01
C VAL A 127 -3.14 -4.39 -12.07
N SER A 128 -2.91 -3.81 -13.25
CA SER A 128 -2.74 -2.36 -13.46
C SER A 128 -1.69 -1.72 -12.53
N SER A 129 -0.66 -2.48 -12.19
CA SER A 129 0.43 -2.03 -11.33
C SER A 129 1.71 -1.81 -12.13
N LYS A 130 2.62 -0.99 -11.62
CA LYS A 130 3.95 -0.81 -12.21
C LYS A 130 4.94 -1.79 -11.60
N VAL A 131 5.86 -2.28 -12.43
CA VAL A 131 6.99 -3.06 -11.93
C VAL A 131 7.81 -2.21 -10.96
N ALA A 132 8.17 -2.78 -9.81
CA ALA A 132 9.02 -2.14 -8.83
C ALA A 132 10.41 -1.85 -9.43
N PRO A 133 11.12 -0.81 -8.98
CA PRO A 133 12.50 -0.57 -9.41
C PRO A 133 13.39 -1.74 -9.01
N ILE A 134 14.33 -2.10 -9.90
CA ILE A 134 15.35 -3.08 -9.57
C ILE A 134 16.27 -2.48 -8.51
N GLY A 135 16.49 -3.20 -7.43
CA GLY A 135 17.33 -2.76 -6.33
C GLY A 135 17.88 -3.92 -5.54
N GLU A 136 18.95 -3.65 -4.79
CA GLU A 136 19.49 -4.58 -3.82
C GLU A 136 18.83 -4.34 -2.47
N TYR A 137 18.36 -5.41 -1.84
CA TYR A 137 17.86 -5.36 -0.48
C TYR A 137 19.05 -5.37 0.49
N HIS A 138 19.16 -4.33 1.32
CA HIS A 138 20.24 -4.15 2.27
C HIS A 138 19.86 -4.47 3.73
N GLY A 139 18.72 -5.11 3.97
CA GLY A 139 18.34 -5.57 5.31
C GLY A 139 17.74 -4.48 6.22
N GLU A 140 17.12 -3.45 5.66
CA GLU A 140 16.43 -2.38 6.42
C GLU A 140 14.90 -2.53 6.38
#